data_d13d655285d0a56415a0bbafbdd35e95
#
_entry.id   d13d655285d0a56415a0bbafbdd35e95
#
_cell.length_a   1.000
_cell.length_b   1.000
_cell.length_c   1.000
_cell.angle_alpha   90.00
_cell.angle_beta   90.00
_cell.angle_gamma   90.00
#
_symmetry.space_group_name_H-M   'P 1'
#
loop_
_entity.id
_entity.type
_entity.pdbx_description
1 polymer ?
#
loop_
_entity_poly.entity_id
_entity_poly.type
_entity_poly.pdbx_seq_one_letter_code
_entity_poly.pdbx_strand_id
1 'polypeptide(L)'
;MRLILYSKPGCHLCEGLQEKLEQIQNFSFELEVRDITTREDWFAAYEYEVPVLYLSNHRGAEDTEEGSEKLLPRPSPRVSVQQLEQMLRKYLAN
;
A
#
# COMPACT_ATOMS: atom_id res chain seq x y z
N MET A 1 -10.21 -1.02 7.27
CA MET A 1 -9.38 -1.46 6.19
C MET A 1 -8.21 -0.54 6.00
N ARG A 2 -7.05 -1.08 5.84
CA ARG A 2 -5.84 -0.29 5.81
C ARG A 2 -4.96 -0.71 4.64
N LEU A 3 -4.43 0.26 3.93
CA LEU A 3 -3.40 0.01 2.94
C LEU A 3 -2.05 0.37 3.55
N ILE A 4 -1.04 -0.44 3.28
CA ILE A 4 0.30 -0.21 3.79
C ILE A 4 1.20 -0.01 2.58
N LEU A 5 1.85 1.14 2.52
CA LEU A 5 2.76 1.46 1.44
C LEU A 5 4.17 1.51 1.98
N TYR A 6 5.02 0.60 1.51
CA TYR A 6 6.43 0.64 1.83
C TYR A 6 7.11 1.55 0.82
N SER A 7 7.83 2.54 1.32
CA SER A 7 8.49 3.51 0.46
C SER A 7 9.82 3.90 1.05
N LYS A 8 10.59 4.70 0.33
CA LYS A 8 11.82 5.24 0.89
C LYS A 8 12.02 6.67 0.41
N PRO A 9 12.80 7.46 1.16
CA PRO A 9 13.03 8.85 0.78
C PRO A 9 13.66 8.94 -0.61
N GLY A 10 13.26 9.91 -1.37
CA GLY A 10 13.80 10.10 -2.71
C GLY A 10 13.25 9.20 -3.78
N CYS A 11 12.27 8.39 -3.45
CA CYS A 11 11.67 7.48 -4.41
C CYS A 11 10.50 8.17 -5.08
N HIS A 12 10.70 8.66 -6.30
CA HIS A 12 9.63 9.40 -7.00
C HIS A 12 8.43 8.53 -7.30
N LEU A 13 8.64 7.25 -7.60
CA LEU A 13 7.52 6.35 -7.86
C LEU A 13 6.69 6.15 -6.60
N CYS A 14 7.35 6.09 -5.45
CA CYS A 14 6.65 5.94 -4.18
C CYS A 14 5.81 7.18 -3.88
N GLU A 15 6.39 8.34 -4.10
CA GLU A 15 5.68 9.60 -3.87
C GLU A 15 4.49 9.73 -4.79
N GLY A 16 4.65 9.37 -6.04
CA GLY A 16 3.55 9.45 -7.00
C GLY A 16 2.41 8.52 -6.65
N LEU A 17 2.74 7.32 -6.22
CA LEU A 17 1.70 6.37 -5.81
C LEU A 17 0.98 6.87 -4.57
N GLN A 18 1.73 7.38 -3.60
CA GLN A 18 1.12 7.90 -2.38
C GLN A 18 0.14 9.02 -2.70
N GLU A 19 0.53 9.94 -3.57
CA GLU A 19 -0.34 11.05 -3.92
C GLU A 19 -1.63 10.57 -4.57
N LYS A 20 -1.54 9.56 -5.43
CA LYS A 20 -2.73 9.04 -6.08
C LYS A 20 -3.64 8.32 -5.08
N LEU A 21 -3.05 7.59 -4.16
CA LEU A 21 -3.85 6.92 -3.13
C LEU A 21 -4.59 7.94 -2.28
N GLU A 22 -3.95 9.05 -1.97
CA GLU A 22 -4.57 10.08 -1.16
C GLU A 22 -5.69 10.82 -1.87
N GLN A 23 -5.74 10.72 -3.20
CA GLN A 23 -6.80 11.36 -3.96
C GLN A 23 -8.06 10.50 -4.12
N ILE A 24 -8.01 9.27 -3.71
CA ILE A 24 -9.18 8.40 -3.82
C ILE A 24 -10.22 8.83 -2.79
N GLN A 25 -11.42 9.12 -3.22
CA GLN A 25 -12.46 9.61 -2.33
C GLN A 25 -13.72 8.77 -2.33
N ASN A 26 -13.84 7.81 -3.24
CA ASN A 26 -15.09 7.07 -3.37
C ASN A 26 -15.25 5.98 -2.33
N PHE A 27 -14.23 5.68 -1.57
CA PHE A 27 -14.35 4.79 -0.42
C PHE A 27 -13.26 5.18 0.57
N SER A 28 -13.46 4.75 1.80
CA SER A 28 -12.55 5.13 2.87
C SER A 28 -11.59 4.01 3.20
N PHE A 29 -10.37 4.35 3.45
CA PHE A 29 -9.39 3.41 3.96
C PHE A 29 -8.32 4.22 4.71
N GLU A 30 -7.59 3.55 5.56
CA GLU A 30 -6.45 4.16 6.20
C GLU A 30 -5.22 3.87 5.34
N LEU A 31 -4.36 4.85 5.19
CA LEU A 31 -3.10 4.65 4.47
C LEU A 31 -1.97 4.77 5.47
N GLU A 32 -1.22 3.71 5.62
CA GLU A 32 -0.03 3.73 6.46
C GLU A 32 1.18 3.72 5.55
N VAL A 33 2.03 4.72 5.65
CA VAL A 33 3.25 4.77 4.85
C VAL A 33 4.41 4.35 5.74
N ARG A 34 5.15 3.34 5.32
CA ARG A 34 6.27 2.82 6.08
C ARG A 34 7.58 3.14 5.35
N ASP A 35 8.43 3.91 6.00
CA ASP A 35 9.73 4.26 5.46
C ASP A 35 10.65 3.10 5.75
N ILE A 36 11.10 2.40 4.73
CA ILE A 36 11.87 1.19 4.93
C ILE A 36 13.25 1.47 5.50
N THR A 37 13.70 2.71 5.48
CA THR A 37 14.99 3.04 6.06
C THR A 37 14.96 3.06 7.58
N THR A 38 13.77 2.95 8.18
CA THR A 38 13.65 2.98 9.64
C THR A 38 13.75 1.59 10.26
N ARG A 39 13.78 0.52 9.45
CA ARG A 39 13.93 -0.83 9.95
C ARG A 39 14.79 -1.63 9.01
N GLU A 40 15.73 -2.36 9.58
CA GLU A 40 16.64 -3.14 8.76
C GLU A 40 15.94 -4.26 8.00
N ASP A 41 14.97 -4.90 8.62
CA ASP A 41 14.25 -5.99 7.96
C ASP A 41 13.43 -5.48 6.78
N TRP A 42 12.83 -4.32 6.91
CA TRP A 42 12.10 -3.72 5.79
C TRP A 42 13.06 -3.35 4.68
N PHE A 43 14.20 -2.77 5.03
CA PHE A 43 15.16 -2.33 4.04
C PHE A 43 15.69 -3.53 3.27
N ALA A 44 16.05 -4.59 3.97
CA ALA A 44 16.55 -5.78 3.31
C ALA A 44 15.52 -6.40 2.37
N ALA A 45 14.24 -6.36 2.76
CA ALA A 45 13.20 -6.98 1.96
C ALA A 45 12.81 -6.14 0.76
N TYR A 46 12.82 -4.80 0.89
CA TYR A 46 12.16 -3.96 -0.09
C TYR A 46 13.05 -2.90 -0.73
N GLU A 47 14.32 -2.90 -0.45
CA GLU A 47 15.22 -1.84 -0.94
C GLU A 47 15.09 -1.61 -2.44
N TYR A 48 14.95 -2.68 -3.19
CA TYR A 48 14.86 -2.59 -4.65
C TYR A 48 13.44 -2.84 -5.15
N GLU A 49 12.50 -2.97 -4.23
CA GLU A 49 11.13 -3.31 -4.59
C GLU A 49 10.15 -2.17 -4.44
N VAL A 50 10.50 -1.14 -3.70
CA VAL A 50 9.54 -0.06 -3.43
C VAL A 50 9.12 0.62 -4.71
N PRO A 51 7.89 1.07 -4.83
CA PRO A 51 6.85 1.02 -3.78
C PRO A 51 6.19 -0.35 -3.71
N VAL A 52 5.92 -0.82 -2.51
CA VAL A 52 5.25 -2.10 -2.28
C VAL A 52 3.97 -1.83 -1.51
N LEU A 53 2.87 -2.38 -1.95
CA LEU A 53 1.57 -2.09 -1.39
C LEU A 53 0.94 -3.36 -0.84
N TYR A 54 0.50 -3.30 0.41
CA TYR A 54 -0.20 -4.42 1.04
C TYR A 54 -1.59 -3.96 1.49
N LEU A 55 -2.53 -4.87 1.47
CA LEU A 55 -3.84 -4.65 2.05
C LEU A 55 -3.90 -5.36 3.39
N SER A 56 -4.18 -4.62 4.45
CA SER A 56 -4.32 -5.19 5.77
C SER A 56 -5.79 -5.18 6.12
N ASN A 57 -6.34 -6.37 6.37
CA ASN A 57 -7.75 -6.46 6.62
C ASN A 57 -7.98 -6.81 8.04
N HIS A 58 -7.76 -5.89 8.94
CA HIS A 58 -7.88 -6.19 10.26
C HIS A 58 -9.22 -6.05 10.70
N ARG A 59 -10.01 -6.91 10.91
CA ARG A 59 -11.17 -6.71 11.43
C ARG A 59 -11.16 -7.11 12.72
N GLY A 60 -11.17 -6.72 13.52
CA GLY A 60 -11.32 -7.19 14.72
C GLY A 60 -10.26 -7.42 15.44
N ALA A 61 -9.70 -7.28 15.60
CA ALA A 61 -8.82 -7.36 16.43
C ALA A 61 -8.11 -8.44 16.68
N GLU A 62 -8.18 -9.16 16.76
CA GLU A 62 -7.50 -10.10 17.11
C GLU A 62 -6.79 -10.63 16.34
N ASP A 63 -6.33 -10.67 15.90
CA ASP A 63 -5.71 -11.15 15.33
C ASP A 63 -4.88 -11.38 15.05
N THR A 64 -4.59 -11.81 14.57
CA THR A 64 -3.97 -12.29 14.30
C THR A 64 -3.03 -12.20 13.70
N GLU A 65 -2.58 -12.36 13.08
CA GLU A 65 -1.59 -12.29 12.70
C GLU A 65 -1.29 -12.22 11.47
N GLU A 66 -0.49 -12.75 11.04
CA GLU A 66 -0.07 -12.62 9.87
C GLU A 66 -0.95 -12.87 8.83
N GLY A 67 -1.74 -13.47 8.83
CA GLY A 67 -2.61 -13.76 7.72
C GLY A 67 -3.42 -12.63 7.22
N SER A 68 -3.44 -11.52 7.91
CA SER A 68 -4.30 -10.46 7.50
C SER A 68 -3.69 -9.51 6.47
N GLU A 69 -2.45 -9.70 6.09
CA GLU A 69 -1.86 -8.80 5.11
C GLU A 69 -1.71 -9.49 3.77
N LYS A 70 -2.11 -8.81 2.70
CA LYS A 70 -2.08 -9.38 1.39
C LYS A 70 -1.32 -8.46 0.46
N LEU A 71 -0.34 -9.00 -0.23
CA LEU A 71 0.44 -8.24 -1.19
C LEU A 71 -0.41 -7.91 -2.40
N LEU A 72 -0.47 -6.68 -2.77
CA LEU A 72 -1.20 -6.25 -3.96
C LEU A 72 -0.25 -6.08 -5.13
N PRO A 73 -0.75 -6.20 -6.35
CA PRO A 73 0.09 -5.97 -7.52
C PRO A 73 0.57 -4.53 -7.53
N ARG A 74 1.77 -4.33 -8.03
CA ARG A 74 2.29 -2.97 -8.14
C ARG A 74 1.59 -2.25 -9.29
N PRO A 75 0.97 -1.12 -9.04
CA PRO A 75 0.35 -0.37 -10.12
C PRO A 75 1.40 0.23 -11.03
N SER A 76 1.06 0.43 -12.28
CA SER A 76 1.94 1.13 -13.20
C SER A 76 2.16 2.56 -12.73
N PRO A 77 3.33 3.14 -12.90
CA PRO A 77 3.54 4.55 -12.57
C PRO A 77 2.61 5.48 -13.32
N ARG A 78 2.04 5.02 -14.43
CA ARG A 78 1.13 5.83 -15.22
C ARG A 78 -0.31 5.60 -14.89
N VAL A 79 -0.61 4.80 -13.91
CA VAL A 79 -2.00 4.49 -13.57
C VAL A 79 -2.69 5.79 -13.15
N SER A 80 -3.94 5.96 -13.58
CA SER A 80 -4.72 7.09 -13.13
C SER A 80 -5.32 6.80 -11.76
N VAL A 81 -5.79 7.83 -11.09
CA VAL A 81 -6.47 7.65 -9.81
C VAL A 81 -7.69 6.74 -9.98
N GLN A 82 -8.44 6.90 -11.08
CA GLN A 82 -9.58 6.05 -11.34
C GLN A 82 -9.20 4.60 -11.53
N GLN A 83 -8.14 4.34 -12.28
CA GLN A 83 -7.70 2.96 -12.51
C GLN A 83 -7.19 2.33 -11.22
N LEU A 84 -6.48 3.12 -10.42
CA LEU A 84 -5.99 2.64 -9.14
C LEU A 84 -7.16 2.31 -8.21
N GLU A 85 -8.16 3.16 -8.20
CA GLU A 85 -9.35 2.92 -7.39
C GLU A 85 -10.04 1.63 -7.83
N GLN A 86 -10.17 1.40 -9.13
CA GLN A 86 -10.80 0.20 -9.63
C GLN A 86 -10.02 -1.04 -9.25
N MET A 87 -8.70 -0.97 -9.32
CA MET A 87 -7.88 -2.11 -8.91
C MET A 87 -8.09 -2.41 -7.43
N LEU A 88 -8.12 -1.38 -6.60
CA LEU A 88 -8.29 -1.58 -5.17
C LEU A 88 -9.68 -2.14 -4.85
N ARG A 89 -10.71 -1.73 -5.59
CA ARG A 89 -12.04 -2.24 -5.33
C ARG A 89 -12.12 -3.74 -5.49
N LYS A 90 -11.33 -4.31 -6.39
CA LYS A 90 -11.36 -5.75 -6.55
C LYS A 90 -10.89 -6.47 -5.30
N TYR A 91 -9.99 -5.86 -4.56
CA TYR A 91 -9.48 -6.50 -3.35
C TYR A 91 -10.28 -6.12 -2.13
N LEU A 92 -10.86 -4.92 -2.13
CA LEU A 92 -11.63 -4.47 -0.98
C LEU A 92 -13.03 -5.04 -0.96
N ALA A 93 -13.54 -5.42 -2.09
CA ALA A 93 -14.91 -5.89 -2.17
C ALA A 93 -15.09 -7.27 -1.59
N ASN A 94 -14.05 -7.96 -1.35
CA ASN A 94 -14.20 -9.26 -0.75
C ASN A 94 -14.09 -9.17 0.74
#